data_54db7759317bc2e292649774937179d5
#
_entry.id   54db7759317bc2e292649774937179d5
#
_cell.length_a   1.000
_cell.length_b   1.000
_cell.length_c   1.000
_cell.angle_alpha   90.00
_cell.angle_beta   90.00
_cell.angle_gamma   90.00
#
_symmetry.space_group_name_H-M   'P 1'
#
loop_
_entity.id
_entity.type
_entity.pdbx_description
1 polymer ?
#
loop_
_entity_poly.entity_id
_entity_poly.type
_entity_poly.pdbx_seq_one_letter_code
_entity_poly.pdbx_strand_id
1 'polypeptide(L)'
;MTQQSGNTNDIDYLTNEKTKIIDACPKCHGLDLSCTCYHEYDVEVRKIRANIPMKYRKANLAAITSPQAEKPKAQLQSYITSMKKKRKAGTGLYLWGNEGTAKTYLGCAVLIEALKIGYSAYFTTLNDCMDNIIHHREAFAYVLQNATYLMIDDMGYAYRPIRDEIAYVDSVLDKVVRTRCNELQPNILTSHKNIAQMALANPSGARIASIIKEHMLRVQFTGENFRDSIKL
;
A
#
# COMPACT_ATOMS: atom_id res chain seq x y z
N MET A 1 18.63 -7.96 -15.53
CA MET A 1 19.20 -7.41 -14.28
C MET A 1 19.29 -5.89 -14.45
N THR A 2 18.22 -5.17 -14.24
CA THR A 2 18.21 -3.70 -14.18
C THR A 2 18.65 -3.32 -12.77
N GLN A 3 19.86 -2.79 -12.65
CA GLN A 3 20.34 -2.10 -11.46
C GLN A 3 19.37 -0.94 -11.20
N GLN A 4 18.51 -1.10 -10.19
CA GLN A 4 17.95 0.07 -9.53
C GLN A 4 19.14 0.78 -8.89
N SER A 5 19.61 1.86 -9.51
CA SER A 5 20.50 2.83 -8.88
C SER A 5 19.77 3.29 -7.61
N GLY A 6 20.22 2.82 -6.45
CA GLY A 6 19.66 3.23 -5.17
C GLY A 6 19.65 4.74 -5.14
N ASN A 7 18.46 5.31 -4.98
CA ASN A 7 18.31 6.75 -4.87
C ASN A 7 19.15 7.19 -3.65
N THR A 8 19.99 8.20 -3.80
CA THR A 8 20.85 8.74 -2.71
C THR A 8 20.06 8.94 -1.41
N ASN A 9 18.82 9.41 -1.54
CA ASN A 9 17.88 9.57 -0.41
C ASN A 9 17.55 8.26 0.32
N ASP A 10 17.55 7.11 -0.37
CA ASP A 10 17.27 5.83 0.25
C ASP A 10 18.51 5.30 1.01
N ILE A 11 19.70 5.58 0.49
CA ILE A 11 20.96 5.25 1.17
C ILE A 11 21.11 6.07 2.45
N ASP A 12 20.88 7.37 2.38
CA ASP A 12 20.92 8.27 3.53
C ASP A 12 19.87 7.89 4.59
N TYR A 13 18.66 7.54 4.15
CA TYR A 13 17.60 7.04 5.05
C TYR A 13 18.05 5.78 5.78
N LEU A 14 18.56 4.76 5.06
CA LEU A 14 19.00 3.50 5.68
C LEU A 14 20.20 3.69 6.60
N THR A 15 21.14 4.56 6.25
CA THR A 15 22.28 4.89 7.10
C THR A 15 21.82 5.49 8.42
N ASN A 16 20.90 6.45 8.37
CA ASN A 16 20.32 7.06 9.56
C ASN A 16 19.53 6.05 10.43
N GLU A 17 18.71 5.19 9.81
CA GLU A 17 17.95 4.19 10.56
C GLU A 17 18.88 3.09 11.13
N LYS A 18 19.96 2.70 10.43
CA LYS A 18 20.96 1.80 10.97
C LYS A 18 21.60 2.37 12.24
N THR A 19 22.07 3.60 12.21
CA THR A 19 22.67 4.26 13.38
C THR A 19 21.70 4.31 14.55
N LYS A 20 20.44 4.63 14.33
CA LYS A 20 19.42 4.72 15.39
C LYS A 20 19.03 3.35 15.96
N ILE A 21 18.89 2.35 15.12
CA ILE A 21 18.30 1.05 15.50
C ILE A 21 19.39 0.08 15.93
N ILE A 22 20.48 -0.03 15.17
CA ILE A 22 21.55 -1.02 15.41
C ILE A 22 22.64 -0.43 16.30
N ASP A 23 23.29 0.63 15.86
CA ASP A 23 24.50 1.15 16.53
C ASP A 23 24.15 1.73 17.91
N ALA A 24 22.97 2.33 18.09
CA ALA A 24 22.48 2.84 19.35
C ALA A 24 21.68 1.80 20.18
N CYS A 25 21.66 0.53 19.77
CA CYS A 25 20.90 -0.49 20.49
C CYS A 25 21.46 -0.72 21.91
N PRO A 26 20.68 -0.50 22.99
CA PRO A 26 21.17 -0.63 24.36
C PRO A 26 21.42 -2.09 24.77
N LYS A 27 20.95 -3.08 24.00
CA LYS A 27 21.08 -4.50 24.29
C LYS A 27 22.33 -5.12 23.69
N CYS A 28 22.68 -4.76 22.45
CA CYS A 28 23.76 -5.43 21.72
C CYS A 28 24.81 -4.46 21.16
N HIS A 29 24.59 -3.15 21.19
CA HIS A 29 25.48 -2.13 20.63
C HIS A 29 25.96 -2.48 19.19
N GLY A 30 25.08 -3.11 18.39
CA GLY A 30 25.39 -3.54 17.03
C GLY A 30 26.21 -4.84 16.91
N LEU A 31 26.49 -5.53 18.00
CA LEU A 31 27.42 -6.67 18.02
C LEU A 31 26.75 -8.05 17.93
N ASP A 32 25.41 -8.13 18.14
CA ASP A 32 24.68 -9.39 18.11
C ASP A 32 23.63 -9.40 16.97
N LEU A 33 23.90 -10.16 15.92
CA LEU A 33 23.04 -10.30 14.74
C LEU A 33 21.69 -10.97 15.04
N SER A 34 21.57 -11.66 16.18
CA SER A 34 20.30 -12.26 16.62
C SER A 34 19.42 -11.28 17.40
N CYS A 35 19.90 -10.09 17.69
CA CYS A 35 19.15 -9.08 18.41
C CYS A 35 17.95 -8.55 17.61
N THR A 36 16.87 -8.24 18.30
CA THR A 36 15.64 -7.70 17.69
C THR A 36 15.85 -6.42 16.88
N CYS A 37 16.90 -5.64 17.16
CA CYS A 37 17.23 -4.43 16.39
C CYS A 37 17.56 -4.74 14.91
N TYR A 38 18.16 -5.89 14.62
CA TYR A 38 18.41 -6.31 13.23
C TYR A 38 17.11 -6.63 12.49
N HIS A 39 16.13 -7.22 13.19
CA HIS A 39 14.79 -7.42 12.60
C HIS A 39 14.08 -6.07 12.34
N GLU A 40 14.18 -5.14 13.26
CA GLU A 40 13.62 -3.78 13.09
C GLU A 40 14.26 -3.07 11.90
N TYR A 41 15.58 -3.15 11.74
CA TYR A 41 16.29 -2.59 10.61
C TYR A 41 15.92 -3.28 9.27
N ASP A 42 15.78 -4.61 9.28
CA ASP A 42 15.31 -5.35 8.08
C ASP A 42 13.93 -4.86 7.62
N VAL A 43 13.04 -4.50 8.55
CA VAL A 43 11.76 -3.88 8.19
C VAL A 43 11.96 -2.54 7.45
N GLU A 44 12.93 -1.71 7.84
CA GLU A 44 13.24 -0.47 7.13
C GLU A 44 13.71 -0.73 5.68
N VAL A 45 14.58 -1.74 5.50
CA VAL A 45 15.00 -2.19 4.15
C VAL A 45 13.80 -2.69 3.34
N ARG A 46 12.91 -3.46 3.95
CA ARG A 46 11.71 -3.98 3.29
C ARG A 46 10.74 -2.87 2.87
N LYS A 47 10.61 -1.78 3.63
CA LYS A 47 9.78 -0.62 3.26
C LYS A 47 10.25 0.01 1.94
N ILE A 48 11.57 0.09 1.72
CA ILE A 48 12.14 0.59 0.47
C ILE A 48 11.82 -0.38 -0.68
N ARG A 49 12.08 -1.68 -0.48
CA ARG A 49 11.79 -2.72 -1.49
C ARG A 49 10.30 -2.81 -1.82
N ALA A 50 9.45 -2.50 -0.85
CA ALA A 50 8.00 -2.41 -1.05
C ALA A 50 7.57 -1.12 -1.76
N ASN A 51 8.51 -0.28 -2.21
CA ASN A 51 8.26 1.00 -2.87
C ASN A 51 7.38 1.97 -2.04
N ILE A 52 7.43 1.87 -0.71
CA ILE A 52 6.70 2.80 0.16
C ILE A 52 7.36 4.18 0.08
N PRO A 53 6.63 5.24 -0.34
CA PRO A 53 7.17 6.58 -0.42
C PRO A 53 7.77 7.04 0.91
N MET A 54 8.91 7.74 0.87
CA MET A 54 9.67 8.17 2.05
C MET A 54 8.78 8.82 3.12
N LYS A 55 7.88 9.71 2.71
CA LYS A 55 6.92 10.40 3.61
C LYS A 55 5.97 9.47 4.37
N TYR A 56 5.79 8.22 3.92
CA TYR A 56 4.90 7.24 4.54
C TYR A 56 5.64 6.09 5.25
N ARG A 57 6.98 6.05 5.23
CA ARG A 57 7.76 4.97 5.88
C ARG A 57 7.62 4.91 7.40
N LYS A 58 7.15 6.00 8.02
CA LYS A 58 6.84 6.07 9.46
C LYS A 58 5.34 6.05 9.77
N ALA A 59 4.53 5.71 8.76
CA ALA A 59 3.08 5.66 8.94
C ALA A 59 2.68 4.61 10.00
N ASN A 60 1.78 5.02 10.88
CA ASN A 60 1.19 4.18 11.92
C ASN A 60 -0.22 4.68 12.26
N LEU A 61 -1.06 3.81 12.81
CA LEU A 61 -2.45 4.18 13.12
C LEU A 61 -2.56 5.21 14.24
N ALA A 62 -1.63 5.21 15.20
CA ALA A 62 -1.69 6.08 16.38
C ALA A 62 -1.41 7.55 16.04
N ALA A 63 -0.70 7.83 14.94
CA ALA A 63 -0.37 9.20 14.55
C ALA A 63 -1.59 10.04 14.13
N ILE A 64 -2.70 9.40 13.78
CA ILE A 64 -3.94 10.09 13.43
C ILE A 64 -4.83 10.18 14.66
N THR A 65 -4.96 11.37 15.22
CA THR A 65 -5.69 11.63 16.48
C THR A 65 -7.07 12.26 16.28
N SER A 66 -7.47 12.52 15.03
CA SER A 66 -8.76 13.14 14.74
C SER A 66 -9.94 12.23 15.12
N PRO A 67 -10.98 12.77 15.78
CA PRO A 67 -12.19 12.00 16.11
C PRO A 67 -12.89 11.39 14.90
N GLN A 68 -12.86 12.05 13.72
CA GLN A 68 -13.44 11.53 12.49
C GLN A 68 -12.70 10.29 11.96
N ALA A 69 -11.44 10.10 12.35
CA ALA A 69 -10.64 8.96 11.97
C ALA A 69 -10.80 7.75 12.91
N GLU A 70 -11.45 7.87 14.05
CA GLU A 70 -11.54 6.80 15.05
C GLU A 70 -12.23 5.53 14.50
N LYS A 71 -13.35 5.69 13.80
CA LYS A 71 -14.05 4.54 13.19
C LYS A 71 -13.20 3.83 12.13
N PRO A 72 -12.65 4.52 11.11
CA PRO A 72 -11.75 3.86 10.15
C PRO A 72 -10.49 3.29 10.81
N LYS A 73 -9.89 3.94 11.80
CA LYS A 73 -8.76 3.39 12.57
C LYS A 73 -9.11 2.10 13.27
N ALA A 74 -10.25 2.04 13.98
CA ALA A 74 -10.71 0.83 14.66
C ALA A 74 -10.91 -0.34 13.68
N GLN A 75 -11.47 -0.06 12.49
CA GLN A 75 -11.63 -1.07 11.44
C GLN A 75 -10.26 -1.57 10.92
N LEU A 76 -9.30 -0.67 10.69
CA LEU A 76 -7.96 -1.04 10.26
C LEU A 76 -7.19 -1.77 11.37
N GLN A 77 -7.33 -1.37 12.62
CA GLN A 77 -6.74 -2.07 13.77
C GLN A 77 -7.27 -3.50 13.87
N SER A 78 -8.58 -3.70 13.71
CA SER A 78 -9.20 -5.03 13.67
C SER A 78 -8.68 -5.88 12.51
N TYR A 79 -8.48 -5.24 11.33
CA TYR A 79 -7.89 -5.91 10.17
C TYR A 79 -6.45 -6.35 10.46
N ILE A 80 -5.60 -5.47 11.02
CA ILE A 80 -4.21 -5.76 11.39
C ILE A 80 -4.15 -6.88 12.43
N THR A 81 -4.94 -6.81 13.48
CA THR A 81 -4.99 -7.85 14.53
C THR A 81 -5.36 -9.23 13.96
N SER A 82 -6.23 -9.26 12.94
CA SER A 82 -6.63 -10.49 12.26
C SER A 82 -5.89 -10.76 10.94
N MET A 83 -4.77 -10.09 10.68
CA MET A 83 -4.09 -10.06 9.37
C MET A 83 -3.74 -11.45 8.83
N LYS A 84 -3.27 -12.37 9.67
CA LYS A 84 -2.98 -13.76 9.27
C LYS A 84 -4.23 -14.48 8.74
N LYS A 85 -5.40 -14.30 9.41
CA LYS A 85 -6.68 -14.85 8.98
C LYS A 85 -7.15 -14.19 7.68
N LYS A 86 -7.04 -12.85 7.59
CA LYS A 86 -7.39 -12.08 6.41
C LYS A 86 -6.54 -12.47 5.19
N ARG A 87 -5.23 -12.70 5.39
CA ARG A 87 -4.32 -13.18 4.35
C ARG A 87 -4.74 -14.56 3.81
N LYS A 88 -5.08 -15.50 4.71
CA LYS A 88 -5.57 -16.83 4.30
C LYS A 88 -6.86 -16.77 3.48
N ALA A 89 -7.73 -15.83 3.80
CA ALA A 89 -9.01 -15.62 3.11
C ALA A 89 -8.92 -14.72 1.88
N GLY A 90 -7.74 -14.17 1.55
CA GLY A 90 -7.59 -13.22 0.45
C GLY A 90 -8.33 -11.89 0.66
N THR A 91 -8.75 -11.58 1.91
CA THR A 91 -9.56 -10.39 2.19
C THR A 91 -8.71 -9.13 2.06
N GLY A 92 -9.00 -8.30 1.07
CA GLY A 92 -8.37 -7.00 0.85
C GLY A 92 -9.03 -5.84 1.60
N LEU A 93 -8.60 -4.61 1.27
CA LEU A 93 -9.14 -3.36 1.80
C LEU A 93 -9.51 -2.41 0.67
N TYR A 94 -10.67 -1.76 0.78
CA TYR A 94 -11.04 -0.62 -0.05
C TYR A 94 -11.23 0.61 0.84
N LEU A 95 -10.27 1.54 0.75
CA LEU A 95 -10.22 2.77 1.54
C LEU A 95 -10.75 3.92 0.69
N TRP A 96 -11.92 4.46 1.03
CA TRP A 96 -12.56 5.47 0.20
C TRP A 96 -13.05 6.67 1.01
N GLY A 97 -13.13 7.83 0.36
CA GLY A 97 -13.60 9.06 0.97
C GLY A 97 -12.88 10.30 0.42
N ASN A 98 -13.18 11.46 0.97
CA ASN A 98 -12.68 12.74 0.48
C ASN A 98 -11.14 12.80 0.42
N GLU A 99 -10.61 13.72 -0.36
CA GLU A 99 -9.17 13.99 -0.40
C GLU A 99 -8.67 14.50 0.95
N GLY A 100 -7.40 14.25 1.23
CA GLY A 100 -6.77 14.69 2.48
C GLY A 100 -7.15 13.91 3.74
N THR A 101 -8.04 12.91 3.66
CA THR A 101 -8.52 12.14 4.83
C THR A 101 -7.60 10.99 5.26
N ALA A 102 -6.31 11.07 4.96
CA ALA A 102 -5.26 10.12 5.36
C ALA A 102 -5.40 8.67 4.84
N LYS A 103 -6.17 8.40 3.77
CA LYS A 103 -6.33 7.05 3.19
C LYS A 103 -5.00 6.40 2.83
N THR A 104 -4.18 7.10 2.04
CA THR A 104 -2.85 6.63 1.62
C THR A 104 -1.95 6.37 2.81
N TYR A 105 -1.91 7.29 3.77
CA TYR A 105 -1.11 7.17 4.99
C TYR A 105 -1.49 5.91 5.79
N LEU A 106 -2.78 5.72 6.05
CA LEU A 106 -3.26 4.57 6.82
C LEU A 106 -3.18 3.26 6.02
N GLY A 107 -3.32 3.30 4.70
CA GLY A 107 -3.02 2.17 3.82
C GLY A 107 -1.56 1.74 3.91
N CYS A 108 -0.62 2.69 3.89
CA CYS A 108 0.80 2.43 4.10
C CYS A 108 1.09 1.89 5.51
N ALA A 109 0.38 2.36 6.54
CA ALA A 109 0.50 1.79 7.88
C ALA A 109 0.13 0.30 7.91
N VAL A 110 -0.92 -0.12 7.19
CA VAL A 110 -1.27 -1.54 7.05
C VAL A 110 -0.19 -2.33 6.31
N LEU A 111 0.40 -1.76 5.24
CA LEU A 111 1.52 -2.41 4.54
C LEU A 111 2.73 -2.61 5.47
N ILE A 112 3.07 -1.61 6.28
CA ILE A 112 4.17 -1.68 7.24
C ILE A 112 3.93 -2.79 8.27
N GLU A 113 2.71 -2.92 8.78
CA GLU A 113 2.37 -4.03 9.69
C GLU A 113 2.49 -5.40 9.00
N ALA A 114 2.12 -5.50 7.71
CA ALA A 114 2.34 -6.73 6.94
C ALA A 114 3.84 -7.07 6.80
N LEU A 115 4.69 -6.08 6.54
CA LEU A 115 6.15 -6.26 6.49
C LEU A 115 6.75 -6.71 7.83
N LYS A 116 6.27 -6.16 8.95
CA LYS A 116 6.71 -6.56 10.31
C LYS A 116 6.39 -8.02 10.63
N ILE A 117 5.28 -8.55 10.12
CA ILE A 117 4.88 -9.95 10.29
C ILE A 117 5.67 -10.88 9.34
N GLY A 118 6.43 -10.33 8.39
CA GLY A 118 7.23 -11.09 7.43
C GLY A 118 6.58 -11.29 6.05
N TYR A 119 5.42 -10.69 5.79
CA TYR A 119 4.83 -10.72 4.45
C TYR A 119 5.57 -9.77 3.51
N SER A 120 5.59 -10.11 2.22
CA SER A 120 6.00 -9.16 1.18
C SER A 120 4.88 -8.18 0.87
N ALA A 121 5.24 -6.95 0.54
CA ALA A 121 4.30 -5.91 0.17
C ALA A 121 4.82 -5.08 -1.00
N TYR A 122 3.92 -4.45 -1.73
CA TYR A 122 4.29 -3.48 -2.75
C TYR A 122 3.27 -2.34 -2.81
N PHE A 123 3.78 -1.12 -2.91
CA PHE A 123 3.00 0.10 -3.09
C PHE A 123 3.18 0.63 -4.51
N THR A 124 2.11 1.04 -5.15
CA THR A 124 2.12 1.79 -6.41
C THR A 124 0.93 2.75 -6.44
N THR A 125 1.05 3.83 -7.20
CA THR A 125 -0.13 4.63 -7.59
C THR A 125 -0.77 4.00 -8.83
N LEU A 126 -2.03 4.35 -9.12
CA LEU A 126 -2.66 3.93 -10.37
C LEU A 126 -1.84 4.39 -11.59
N ASN A 127 -1.38 5.64 -11.60
CA ASN A 127 -0.60 6.20 -12.70
C ASN A 127 0.73 5.45 -12.89
N ASP A 128 1.52 5.27 -11.82
CA ASP A 128 2.78 4.51 -11.90
C ASP A 128 2.56 3.06 -12.33
N CYS A 129 1.46 2.46 -11.87
CA CYS A 129 1.07 1.12 -12.27
C CYS A 129 0.83 1.05 -13.79
N MET A 130 0.14 2.04 -14.34
CA MET A 130 -0.16 2.14 -15.77
C MET A 130 1.09 2.35 -16.59
N ASP A 131 1.93 3.32 -16.22
CA ASP A 131 3.19 3.61 -16.92
C ASP A 131 4.13 2.40 -16.92
N ASN A 132 4.25 1.71 -15.79
CA ASN A 132 5.09 0.51 -15.71
C ASN A 132 4.50 -0.69 -16.51
N ILE A 133 3.18 -0.82 -16.59
CA ILE A 133 2.53 -1.83 -17.44
C ILE A 133 2.84 -1.57 -18.92
N ILE A 134 2.86 -0.32 -19.34
CA ILE A 134 3.16 0.07 -20.73
C ILE A 134 4.63 -0.18 -21.07
N HIS A 135 5.54 0.24 -20.20
CA HIS A 135 6.98 0.28 -20.50
C HIS A 135 7.78 -0.92 -19.98
N HIS A 136 7.32 -1.61 -18.93
CA HIS A 136 8.07 -2.68 -18.22
C HIS A 136 7.23 -3.93 -17.97
N ARG A 137 6.44 -4.37 -18.96
CA ARG A 137 5.38 -5.38 -18.86
C ARG A 137 5.68 -6.60 -17.99
N GLU A 138 6.77 -7.31 -18.26
CA GLU A 138 7.03 -8.60 -17.61
C GLU A 138 7.55 -8.45 -16.18
N ALA A 139 8.57 -7.61 -15.97
CA ALA A 139 9.18 -7.42 -14.66
C ALA A 139 8.18 -6.82 -13.66
N PHE A 140 7.39 -5.85 -14.11
CA PHE A 140 6.40 -5.20 -13.24
C PHE A 140 5.20 -6.11 -12.96
N ALA A 141 4.71 -6.85 -13.97
CA ALA A 141 3.66 -7.84 -13.78
C ALA A 141 4.06 -8.90 -12.75
N TYR A 142 5.32 -9.34 -12.77
CA TYR A 142 5.85 -10.27 -11.78
C TYR A 142 5.79 -9.70 -10.36
N VAL A 143 6.20 -8.43 -10.15
CA VAL A 143 6.11 -7.75 -8.84
C VAL A 143 4.66 -7.66 -8.36
N LEU A 144 3.75 -7.23 -9.23
CA LEU A 144 2.34 -7.09 -8.90
C LEU A 144 1.70 -8.43 -8.52
N GLN A 145 2.09 -9.52 -9.18
CA GLN A 145 1.53 -10.86 -8.92
C GLN A 145 2.12 -11.50 -7.67
N ASN A 146 3.39 -11.26 -7.34
CA ASN A 146 4.10 -11.98 -6.29
C ASN A 146 4.14 -11.28 -4.93
N ALA A 147 3.84 -9.98 -4.85
CA ALA A 147 3.69 -9.30 -3.57
C ALA A 147 2.52 -9.88 -2.78
N THR A 148 2.72 -10.30 -1.53
CA THR A 148 1.63 -10.83 -0.69
C THR A 148 0.54 -9.77 -0.51
N TYR A 149 0.92 -8.53 -0.22
CA TYR A 149 0.02 -7.37 -0.15
C TYR A 149 0.36 -6.38 -1.26
N LEU A 150 -0.60 -6.03 -2.09
CA LEU A 150 -0.46 -4.98 -3.11
C LEU A 150 -1.34 -3.79 -2.74
N MET A 151 -0.74 -2.61 -2.66
CA MET A 151 -1.49 -1.36 -2.55
C MET A 151 -1.45 -0.61 -3.87
N ILE A 152 -2.63 -0.27 -4.40
CA ILE A 152 -2.79 0.63 -5.53
C ILE A 152 -3.52 1.88 -5.04
N ASP A 153 -2.80 2.98 -5.03
CA ASP A 153 -3.29 4.27 -4.53
C ASP A 153 -3.98 5.07 -5.64
N ASP A 154 -4.94 5.90 -5.25
CA ASP A 154 -5.67 6.82 -6.12
C ASP A 154 -6.46 6.18 -7.27
N MET A 155 -7.15 5.06 -6.98
CA MET A 155 -8.05 4.34 -7.91
C MET A 155 -9.30 5.14 -8.29
N GLY A 156 -9.18 6.33 -8.77
CA GLY A 156 -10.38 7.12 -9.05
C GLY A 156 -10.13 8.32 -9.93
N TYR A 157 -8.87 8.67 -10.11
CA TYR A 157 -8.50 9.68 -11.07
C TYR A 157 -8.60 9.12 -12.48
N ALA A 158 -9.26 9.86 -13.37
CA ALA A 158 -9.26 9.54 -14.77
C ALA A 158 -7.82 9.80 -15.29
N TYR A 159 -7.02 8.74 -15.36
CA TYR A 159 -5.87 8.78 -16.26
C TYR A 159 -6.41 9.12 -17.64
N ARG A 160 -5.81 10.08 -18.33
CA ARG A 160 -6.15 10.46 -19.71
C ARG A 160 -5.00 10.06 -20.63
N PRO A 161 -4.79 8.78 -20.89
CA PRO A 161 -3.87 8.36 -21.94
C PRO A 161 -4.51 8.61 -23.31
N ILE A 162 -3.72 8.51 -24.35
CA ILE A 162 -4.15 8.47 -25.75
C ILE A 162 -5.14 7.30 -25.90
N ARG A 163 -6.25 7.49 -26.59
CA ARG A 163 -7.48 6.65 -26.57
C ARG A 163 -7.26 5.12 -26.63
N ASP A 164 -6.25 4.65 -27.36
CA ASP A 164 -6.02 3.21 -27.57
C ASP A 164 -5.30 2.51 -26.40
N GLU A 165 -4.59 3.25 -25.56
CA GLU A 165 -3.89 2.71 -24.38
C GLU A 165 -4.81 2.51 -23.18
N ILE A 166 -5.90 3.27 -23.07
CA ILE A 166 -6.84 3.21 -21.93
C ILE A 166 -7.46 1.82 -21.79
N ALA A 167 -8.00 1.29 -22.91
CA ALA A 167 -8.68 0.00 -22.90
C ALA A 167 -7.71 -1.14 -22.52
N TYR A 168 -6.46 -1.04 -22.99
CA TYR A 168 -5.43 -2.02 -22.67
C TYR A 168 -5.07 -1.99 -21.17
N VAL A 169 -4.78 -0.82 -20.64
CA VAL A 169 -4.36 -0.67 -19.23
C VAL A 169 -5.48 -1.02 -18.28
N ASP A 170 -6.70 -0.58 -18.55
CA ASP A 170 -7.89 -0.97 -17.79
C ASP A 170 -8.08 -2.49 -17.77
N SER A 171 -7.83 -3.16 -18.90
CA SER A 171 -7.90 -4.61 -19.01
C SER A 171 -6.81 -5.30 -18.18
N VAL A 172 -5.58 -4.78 -18.19
CA VAL A 172 -4.47 -5.33 -17.41
C VAL A 172 -4.69 -5.15 -15.92
N LEU A 173 -5.17 -3.97 -15.50
CA LEU A 173 -5.47 -3.70 -14.10
C LEU A 173 -6.58 -4.61 -13.56
N ASP A 174 -7.69 -4.75 -14.31
CA ASP A 174 -8.76 -5.71 -13.96
C ASP A 174 -8.20 -7.12 -13.84
N LYS A 175 -7.37 -7.55 -14.79
CA LYS A 175 -6.71 -8.86 -14.75
C LYS A 175 -5.83 -9.03 -13.52
N VAL A 176 -4.99 -8.05 -13.19
CA VAL A 176 -4.10 -8.10 -12.02
C VAL A 176 -4.92 -8.24 -10.74
N VAL A 177 -5.89 -7.35 -10.52
CA VAL A 177 -6.69 -7.36 -9.28
C VAL A 177 -7.48 -8.65 -9.16
N ARG A 178 -8.09 -9.14 -10.26
CA ARG A 178 -8.85 -10.39 -10.30
C ARG A 178 -7.98 -11.61 -10.06
N THR A 179 -6.84 -11.72 -10.75
CA THR A 179 -5.90 -12.85 -10.56
C THR A 179 -5.47 -12.92 -9.10
N ARG A 180 -5.10 -11.80 -8.49
CA ARG A 180 -4.69 -11.75 -7.09
C ARG A 180 -5.81 -12.18 -6.14
N CYS A 181 -7.06 -11.77 -6.41
CA CYS A 181 -8.20 -12.24 -5.60
C CYS A 181 -8.41 -13.74 -5.73
N ASN A 182 -8.30 -14.31 -6.95
CA ASN A 182 -8.39 -15.75 -7.18
C ASN A 182 -7.28 -16.54 -6.46
N GLU A 183 -6.07 -15.95 -6.38
CA GLU A 183 -4.91 -16.50 -5.66
C GLU A 183 -4.93 -16.16 -4.14
N LEU A 184 -6.05 -15.65 -3.65
CA LEU A 184 -6.23 -15.23 -2.26
C LEU A 184 -5.14 -14.23 -1.78
N GLN A 185 -4.70 -13.35 -2.66
CA GLN A 185 -3.72 -12.31 -2.34
C GLN A 185 -4.42 -10.98 -2.06
N PRO A 186 -4.33 -10.42 -0.84
CA PRO A 186 -5.01 -9.18 -0.49
C PRO A 186 -4.54 -7.99 -1.33
N ASN A 187 -5.50 -7.22 -1.83
CA ASN A 187 -5.26 -5.92 -2.42
C ASN A 187 -5.72 -4.82 -1.45
N ILE A 188 -4.98 -3.71 -1.39
CA ILE A 188 -5.37 -2.48 -0.69
C ILE A 188 -5.58 -1.42 -1.78
N LEU A 189 -6.82 -1.00 -1.98
CA LEU A 189 -7.16 0.00 -2.98
C LEU A 189 -7.62 1.26 -2.27
N THR A 190 -7.11 2.43 -2.69
CA THR A 190 -7.62 3.71 -2.20
C THR A 190 -8.33 4.48 -3.30
N SER A 191 -9.34 5.26 -2.95
CA SER A 191 -10.09 6.07 -3.91
C SER A 191 -10.81 7.23 -3.23
N HIS A 192 -11.09 8.28 -3.97
CA HIS A 192 -12.05 9.30 -3.56
C HIS A 192 -13.50 8.88 -3.88
N LYS A 193 -13.72 7.88 -4.73
CA LYS A 193 -15.04 7.39 -5.14
C LYS A 193 -15.56 6.29 -4.22
N ASN A 194 -16.85 6.29 -3.95
CA ASN A 194 -17.51 5.12 -3.40
C ASN A 194 -17.71 4.04 -4.47
N ILE A 195 -18.18 2.85 -4.07
CA ILE A 195 -18.34 1.72 -4.99
C ILE A 195 -19.33 2.02 -6.12
N ALA A 196 -20.42 2.75 -5.85
CA ALA A 196 -21.40 3.10 -6.87
C ALA A 196 -20.80 4.07 -7.90
N GLN A 197 -20.09 5.08 -7.44
CA GLN A 197 -19.35 6.01 -8.30
C GLN A 197 -18.25 5.31 -9.11
N MET A 198 -17.56 4.33 -8.51
CA MET A 198 -16.56 3.52 -9.20
C MET A 198 -17.21 2.71 -10.32
N ALA A 199 -18.34 2.06 -10.05
CA ALA A 199 -19.05 1.24 -11.02
C ALA A 199 -19.59 2.05 -12.23
N LEU A 200 -19.91 3.32 -12.02
CA LEU A 200 -20.41 4.21 -13.06
C LEU A 200 -19.29 4.89 -13.87
N ALA A 201 -18.04 4.80 -13.45
CA ALA A 201 -16.94 5.52 -14.07
C ALA A 201 -16.62 5.01 -15.48
N ASN A 202 -16.55 3.70 -15.65
CA ASN A 202 -16.30 3.00 -16.92
C ASN A 202 -16.55 1.48 -16.75
N PRO A 203 -16.54 0.67 -17.82
CA PRO A 203 -16.75 -0.78 -17.73
C PRO A 203 -15.75 -1.51 -16.79
N SER A 204 -14.50 -1.08 -16.72
CA SER A 204 -13.50 -1.64 -15.81
C SER A 204 -13.80 -1.29 -14.37
N GLY A 205 -14.27 -0.06 -14.12
CA GLY A 205 -14.76 0.37 -12.81
C GLY A 205 -15.90 -0.50 -12.30
N ALA A 206 -16.84 -0.89 -13.17
CA ALA A 206 -17.93 -1.80 -12.80
C ALA A 206 -17.40 -3.19 -12.38
N ARG A 207 -16.40 -3.74 -13.11
CA ARG A 207 -15.77 -5.01 -12.78
C ARG A 207 -15.00 -4.94 -11.46
N ILE A 208 -14.19 -3.89 -11.26
CA ILE A 208 -13.46 -3.66 -10.01
C ILE A 208 -14.42 -3.47 -8.83
N ALA A 209 -15.50 -2.73 -9.01
CA ALA A 209 -16.54 -2.55 -7.99
C ALA A 209 -17.17 -3.88 -7.55
N SER A 210 -17.35 -4.84 -8.46
CA SER A 210 -17.80 -6.20 -8.13
C SER A 210 -16.78 -6.93 -7.26
N ILE A 211 -15.49 -6.89 -7.64
CA ILE A 211 -14.41 -7.51 -6.87
C ILE A 211 -14.30 -6.89 -5.46
N ILE A 212 -14.43 -5.56 -5.34
CA ILE A 212 -14.42 -4.88 -4.04
C ILE A 212 -15.55 -5.38 -3.15
N LYS A 213 -16.76 -5.54 -3.70
CA LYS A 213 -17.91 -6.04 -2.92
C LYS A 213 -17.71 -7.44 -2.37
N GLU A 214 -17.06 -8.30 -3.13
CA GLU A 214 -16.89 -9.72 -2.82
C GLU A 214 -15.67 -9.98 -1.92
N HIS A 215 -14.54 -9.31 -2.18
CA HIS A 215 -13.25 -9.68 -1.60
C HIS A 215 -12.64 -8.65 -0.64
N MET A 216 -13.27 -7.48 -0.43
CA MET A 216 -12.63 -6.41 0.33
C MET A 216 -13.48 -5.88 1.47
N LEU A 217 -12.85 -5.63 2.62
CA LEU A 217 -13.41 -4.81 3.67
C LEU A 217 -13.41 -3.34 3.22
N ARG A 218 -14.57 -2.72 3.31
CA ARG A 218 -14.77 -1.33 2.87
C ARG A 218 -14.67 -0.40 4.07
N VAL A 219 -13.71 0.52 4.02
CA VAL A 219 -13.46 1.50 5.07
C VAL A 219 -13.71 2.90 4.50
N GLN A 220 -14.69 3.57 5.05
CA GLN A 220 -15.04 4.94 4.66
C GLN A 220 -14.28 5.94 5.53
N PHE A 221 -13.68 6.92 4.87
CA PHE A 221 -13.03 8.06 5.49
C PHE A 221 -13.90 9.30 5.27
N THR A 222 -14.37 9.88 6.37
CA THR A 222 -15.13 11.12 6.40
C THR A 222 -14.35 12.16 7.20
N GLY A 223 -14.58 13.43 6.95
CA GLY A 223 -13.97 14.52 7.72
C GLY A 223 -13.18 15.49 6.87
N GLU A 224 -12.52 16.40 7.54
CA GLU A 224 -11.73 17.46 6.96
C GLU A 224 -10.36 16.98 6.49
N ASN A 225 -9.63 17.84 5.80
CA ASN A 225 -8.29 17.56 5.29
C ASN A 225 -7.28 17.47 6.46
N PHE A 226 -6.68 16.30 6.66
CA PHE A 226 -5.67 16.07 7.71
C PHE A 226 -4.24 16.44 7.29
N ARG A 227 -4.03 16.96 6.07
CA ARG A 227 -2.66 17.30 5.60
C ARG A 227 -2.01 18.37 6.48
N ASP A 228 -2.80 19.24 7.06
CA ASP A 228 -2.30 20.32 7.93
C ASP A 228 -2.06 19.86 9.37
N SER A 229 -2.62 18.75 9.79
CA SER A 229 -2.52 18.20 11.15
C SER A 229 -1.50 17.06 11.28
N ILE A 230 -1.12 16.42 10.20
CA ILE A 230 -0.05 15.41 10.17
C ILE A 230 1.24 16.17 9.86
N LYS A 231 2.07 16.43 10.86
CA LYS A 231 3.48 16.80 10.64
C LYS A 231 4.19 15.56 10.11
N LEU A 232 4.28 15.47 8.79
CA LEU A 232 5.02 14.44 8.05
C LEU A 232 6.52 14.69 8.12
#